data_d494b657b07b1531429e952f6ee46d7f
#
_entry.id   d494b657b07b1531429e952f6ee46d7f
#
_cell.length_a   1.000
_cell.length_b   1.000
_cell.length_c   1.000
_cell.angle_alpha   90.00
_cell.angle_beta   90.00
_cell.angle_gamma   90.00
#
_symmetry.space_group_name_H-M   'P 1'
#
loop_
_entity.id
_entity.type
_entity.pdbx_description
1 polymer ?
#
loop_
_entity_poly.entity_id
_entity_poly.type
_entity_poly.pdbx_seq_one_letter_code
_entity_poly.pdbx_strand_id
1 'polypeptide(L)'
;MLVFIVVVCCYCFVMANMVKYNVMKKKVAVLEDTVKKLEQEHAAAMSQAVDEEQQHKVQEALDWFAAKMSVFSKEEQEAINTCAIAFAERDQIVIPKVNIAVNAKCSQADLMAYASSAFFKMGKKHRDIAQFLCTVFEVYFPSDEGFVYKKMPGAKG
;
A
#
# COMPACT_ATOMS: atom_id res chain seq x y z
N MET A 1 63.91 -47.27 6.54
CA MET A 1 62.52 -47.76 6.72
C MET A 1 61.65 -46.80 7.59
N LEU A 2 62.14 -46.38 8.73
CA LEU A 2 61.34 -45.55 9.68
C LEU A 2 60.93 -44.18 9.07
N VAL A 3 61.81 -43.48 8.33
CA VAL A 3 61.55 -42.19 7.68
C VAL A 3 60.44 -42.32 6.64
N PHE A 4 60.39 -43.40 5.88
CA PHE A 4 59.39 -43.64 4.85
C PHE A 4 57.97 -43.81 5.46
N ILE A 5 57.89 -44.53 6.59
CA ILE A 5 56.61 -44.70 7.32
C ILE A 5 56.06 -43.37 7.84
N VAL A 6 56.93 -42.50 8.42
CA VAL A 6 56.55 -41.18 8.89
C VAL A 6 56.04 -40.28 7.76
N VAL A 7 56.69 -40.28 6.62
CA VAL A 7 56.28 -39.49 5.44
C VAL A 7 54.89 -39.96 4.95
N VAL A 8 54.67 -41.25 4.83
CA VAL A 8 53.36 -41.82 4.41
C VAL A 8 52.25 -41.43 5.41
N CYS A 9 52.51 -41.57 6.71
CA CYS A 9 51.52 -41.18 7.75
C CYS A 9 51.19 -39.68 7.66
N CYS A 10 52.20 -38.82 7.53
CA CYS A 10 51.95 -37.36 7.35
C CYS A 10 51.14 -37.06 6.09
N TYR A 11 51.45 -37.72 4.97
CA TYR A 11 50.67 -37.54 3.73
C TYR A 11 49.21 -37.99 3.89
N CYS A 12 48.96 -39.15 4.47
CA CYS A 12 47.61 -39.62 4.76
C CYS A 12 46.85 -38.69 5.67
N PHE A 13 47.50 -38.13 6.69
CA PHE A 13 46.87 -37.18 7.61
C PHE A 13 46.48 -35.86 6.90
N VAL A 14 47.40 -35.33 6.05
CA VAL A 14 47.11 -34.13 5.24
C VAL A 14 45.95 -34.37 4.27
N MET A 15 45.93 -35.51 3.60
CA MET A 15 44.88 -35.86 2.64
C MET A 15 43.52 -36.03 3.36
N ALA A 16 43.50 -36.69 4.51
CA ALA A 16 42.25 -36.83 5.31
C ALA A 16 41.70 -35.46 5.77
N ASN A 17 42.58 -34.53 6.17
CA ASN A 17 42.16 -33.17 6.53
C ASN A 17 41.68 -32.36 5.33
N MET A 18 42.32 -32.48 4.16
CA MET A 18 41.84 -31.82 2.94
C MET A 18 40.46 -32.30 2.51
N VAL A 19 40.20 -33.61 2.61
CA VAL A 19 38.86 -34.16 2.31
C VAL A 19 37.82 -33.62 3.28
N LYS A 20 38.09 -33.58 4.59
CA LYS A 20 37.20 -33.00 5.60
C LYS A 20 36.94 -31.51 5.31
N TYR A 21 37.97 -30.75 5.00
CA TYR A 21 37.85 -29.33 4.65
C TYR A 21 36.94 -29.11 3.45
N ASN A 22 37.13 -29.90 2.37
CA ASN A 22 36.30 -29.78 1.17
C ASN A 22 34.82 -30.15 1.43
N VAL A 23 34.56 -31.15 2.25
CA VAL A 23 33.19 -31.51 2.66
C VAL A 23 32.55 -30.41 3.49
N MET A 24 33.29 -29.83 4.44
CA MET A 24 32.82 -28.70 5.23
C MET A 24 32.53 -27.48 4.36
N LYS A 25 33.42 -27.14 3.43
CA LYS A 25 33.22 -26.02 2.50
C LYS A 25 31.96 -26.20 1.65
N LYS A 26 31.69 -27.40 1.16
CA LYS A 26 30.45 -27.70 0.42
C LYS A 26 29.21 -27.54 1.29
N LYS A 27 29.24 -27.99 2.54
CA LYS A 27 28.14 -27.85 3.49
C LYS A 27 27.85 -26.37 3.81
N VAL A 28 28.89 -25.56 4.00
CA VAL A 28 28.75 -24.11 4.25
C VAL A 28 28.12 -23.45 3.04
N ALA A 29 28.56 -23.73 1.81
CA ALA A 29 27.98 -23.16 0.60
C ALA A 29 26.48 -23.50 0.44
N VAL A 30 26.08 -24.74 0.75
CA VAL A 30 24.67 -25.14 0.72
C VAL A 30 23.85 -24.41 1.80
N LEU A 31 24.41 -24.24 3.00
CA LEU A 31 23.74 -23.49 4.07
C LEU A 31 23.58 -22.01 3.71
N GLU A 32 24.61 -21.38 3.13
CA GLU A 32 24.54 -20.00 2.65
C GLU A 32 23.44 -19.79 1.59
N ASP A 33 23.33 -20.73 0.62
CA ASP A 33 22.27 -20.68 -0.39
C ASP A 33 20.87 -20.86 0.22
N THR A 34 20.77 -21.75 1.19
CA THR A 34 19.51 -21.99 1.92
C THR A 34 19.08 -20.76 2.73
N VAL A 35 20.04 -20.13 3.42
CA VAL A 35 19.77 -18.89 4.17
C VAL A 35 19.30 -17.76 3.24
N LYS A 36 19.96 -17.57 2.10
CA LYS A 36 19.53 -16.56 1.11
C LYS A 36 18.13 -16.81 0.58
N LYS A 37 17.76 -18.05 0.32
CA LYS A 37 16.39 -18.38 -0.11
C LYS A 37 15.36 -18.06 0.95
N LEU A 38 15.64 -18.42 2.20
CA LEU A 38 14.75 -18.12 3.33
C LEU A 38 14.60 -16.61 3.56
N GLU A 39 15.68 -15.84 3.43
CA GLU A 39 15.63 -14.38 3.52
C GLU A 39 14.77 -13.76 2.40
N GLN A 40 14.89 -14.27 1.17
CA GLN A 40 14.07 -13.82 0.04
C GLN A 40 12.58 -14.16 0.23
N GLU A 41 12.28 -15.39 0.66
CA GLU A 41 10.91 -15.82 0.95
C GLU A 41 10.30 -15.00 2.09
N HIS A 42 11.06 -14.73 3.14
CA HIS A 42 10.62 -13.90 4.26
C HIS A 42 10.37 -12.44 3.83
N ALA A 43 11.27 -11.87 3.01
CA ALA A 43 11.09 -10.51 2.49
C ALA A 43 9.85 -10.41 1.59
N ALA A 44 9.60 -11.42 0.73
CA ALA A 44 8.41 -11.47 -0.11
C ALA A 44 7.12 -11.60 0.72
N ALA A 45 7.11 -12.45 1.74
CA ALA A 45 5.97 -12.62 2.64
C ALA A 45 5.67 -11.34 3.44
N MET A 46 6.71 -10.65 3.92
CA MET A 46 6.56 -9.35 4.59
C MET A 46 5.97 -8.29 3.67
N SER A 47 6.43 -8.22 2.41
CA SER A 47 5.88 -7.29 1.42
C SER A 47 4.40 -7.55 1.15
N GLN A 48 4.02 -8.81 0.95
CA GLN A 48 2.63 -9.20 0.74
C GLN A 48 1.74 -8.84 1.94
N ALA A 49 2.19 -9.10 3.15
CA ALA A 49 1.43 -8.76 4.37
C ALA A 49 1.22 -7.25 4.52
N VAL A 50 2.21 -6.42 4.15
CA VAL A 50 2.09 -4.96 4.15
C VAL A 50 1.09 -4.48 3.09
N ASP A 51 1.13 -5.08 1.89
CA ASP A 51 0.21 -4.73 0.80
C ASP A 51 -1.24 -5.12 1.15
N GLU A 52 -1.46 -6.29 1.75
CA GLU A 52 -2.77 -6.73 2.22
C GLU A 52 -3.34 -5.82 3.32
N GLU A 53 -2.51 -5.43 4.29
CA GLU A 53 -2.92 -4.50 5.35
C GLU A 53 -3.28 -3.12 4.77
N GLN A 54 -2.51 -2.64 3.79
CA GLN A 54 -2.80 -1.38 3.12
C GLN A 54 -4.10 -1.44 2.32
N GLN A 55 -4.35 -2.52 1.58
CA GLN A 55 -5.60 -2.74 0.85
C GLN A 55 -6.81 -2.79 1.80
N HIS A 56 -6.67 -3.47 2.94
CA HIS A 56 -7.72 -3.52 3.95
C HIS A 56 -8.07 -2.12 4.49
N LYS A 57 -7.07 -1.29 4.79
CA LYS A 57 -7.27 0.11 5.22
C LYS A 57 -7.98 0.96 4.18
N VAL A 58 -7.63 0.78 2.90
CA VAL A 58 -8.29 1.47 1.78
C VAL A 58 -9.76 1.06 1.69
N GLN A 59 -10.04 -0.25 1.73
CA GLN A 59 -11.40 -0.76 1.67
C GLN A 59 -12.26 -0.27 2.85
N GLU A 60 -11.74 -0.34 4.07
CA GLU A 60 -12.42 0.16 5.26
C GLU A 60 -12.78 1.66 5.15
N ALA A 61 -11.86 2.46 4.62
CA ALA A 61 -12.09 3.88 4.45
C ALA A 61 -13.10 4.18 3.32
N LEU A 62 -13.11 3.38 2.25
CA LEU A 62 -14.12 3.46 1.18
C LEU A 62 -15.51 3.07 1.70
N ASP A 63 -15.62 1.98 2.45
CA ASP A 63 -16.88 1.53 3.03
C ASP A 63 -17.45 2.57 4.00
N TRP A 64 -16.57 3.18 4.81
CA TRP A 64 -16.96 4.27 5.70
C TRP A 64 -17.45 5.49 4.92
N PHE A 65 -16.75 5.88 3.85
CA PHE A 65 -17.18 6.99 3.00
C PHE A 65 -18.52 6.70 2.32
N ALA A 66 -18.70 5.51 1.75
CA ALA A 66 -19.95 5.06 1.14
C ALA A 66 -21.13 5.11 2.12
N ALA A 67 -20.91 4.68 3.37
CA ALA A 67 -21.93 4.77 4.42
C ALA A 67 -22.36 6.22 4.70
N LYS A 68 -21.42 7.19 4.64
CA LYS A 68 -21.75 8.64 4.78
C LYS A 68 -22.53 9.16 3.59
N MET A 69 -22.33 8.59 2.40
CA MET A 69 -23.06 8.96 1.19
C MET A 69 -24.48 8.35 1.11
N SER A 70 -24.91 7.58 2.12
CA SER A 70 -26.25 6.95 2.18
C SER A 70 -27.44 7.94 2.18
N VAL A 71 -27.18 9.21 2.37
CA VAL A 71 -28.18 10.28 2.28
C VAL A 71 -28.60 10.62 0.85
N PHE A 72 -27.79 10.29 -0.14
CA PHE A 72 -28.04 10.49 -1.57
C PHE A 72 -28.93 9.36 -2.15
N SER A 73 -29.49 9.57 -3.32
CA SER A 73 -30.23 8.52 -4.05
C SER A 73 -29.32 7.34 -4.42
N LYS A 74 -29.88 6.17 -4.71
CA LYS A 74 -29.07 4.98 -5.07
C LYS A 74 -28.21 5.21 -6.30
N GLU A 75 -28.72 5.88 -7.31
CA GLU A 75 -27.98 6.21 -8.53
C GLU A 75 -26.80 7.16 -8.24
N GLU A 76 -27.03 8.18 -7.41
CA GLU A 76 -25.98 9.09 -6.97
C GLU A 76 -24.92 8.37 -6.13
N GLN A 77 -25.35 7.49 -5.21
CA GLN A 77 -24.43 6.67 -4.39
C GLN A 77 -23.52 5.80 -5.26
N GLU A 78 -24.06 5.12 -6.27
CA GLU A 78 -23.29 4.29 -7.19
C GLU A 78 -22.27 5.13 -7.99
N ALA A 79 -22.68 6.31 -8.46
CA ALA A 79 -21.81 7.23 -9.16
C ALA A 79 -20.69 7.77 -8.26
N ILE A 80 -21.02 8.20 -7.04
CA ILE A 80 -20.05 8.68 -6.04
C ILE A 80 -19.06 7.58 -5.70
N ASN A 81 -19.54 6.36 -5.42
CA ASN A 81 -18.69 5.22 -5.07
C ASN A 81 -17.74 4.85 -6.22
N THR A 82 -18.22 4.87 -7.45
CA THR A 82 -17.37 4.63 -8.63
C THR A 82 -16.24 5.65 -8.72
N CYS A 83 -16.56 6.93 -8.50
CA CYS A 83 -15.55 8.00 -8.49
C CYS A 83 -14.59 7.86 -7.30
N ALA A 84 -15.08 7.49 -6.11
CA ALA A 84 -14.28 7.29 -4.91
C ALA A 84 -13.28 6.14 -5.06
N ILE A 85 -13.70 5.00 -5.63
CA ILE A 85 -12.85 3.85 -5.91
C ILE A 85 -11.77 4.22 -6.94
N ALA A 86 -12.13 4.88 -8.05
CA ALA A 86 -11.16 5.32 -9.04
C ALA A 86 -10.11 6.28 -8.45
N PHE A 87 -10.52 7.17 -7.58
CA PHE A 87 -9.63 8.10 -6.88
C PHE A 87 -8.75 7.38 -5.85
N ALA A 88 -9.32 6.46 -5.07
CA ALA A 88 -8.59 5.71 -4.03
C ALA A 88 -7.51 4.81 -4.61
N GLU A 89 -7.86 4.00 -5.61
CA GLU A 89 -7.01 2.92 -6.15
C GLU A 89 -6.09 3.39 -7.28
N ARG A 90 -6.54 4.33 -8.12
CA ARG A 90 -5.88 4.69 -9.37
C ARG A 90 -5.39 6.13 -9.44
N ASP A 91 -5.57 6.92 -8.39
CA ASP A 91 -5.31 8.38 -8.40
C ASP A 91 -6.05 9.12 -9.54
N GLN A 92 -7.19 8.57 -9.99
CA GLN A 92 -7.96 9.14 -11.10
C GLN A 92 -9.19 9.86 -10.58
N ILE A 93 -9.35 11.12 -10.98
CA ILE A 93 -10.55 11.89 -10.72
C ILE A 93 -11.47 11.75 -11.94
N VAL A 94 -12.58 11.05 -11.74
CA VAL A 94 -13.56 10.75 -12.78
C VAL A 94 -14.81 11.59 -12.56
N ILE A 95 -15.37 12.12 -13.65
CA ILE A 95 -16.64 12.85 -13.62
C ILE A 95 -17.77 11.84 -13.40
N PRO A 96 -18.68 12.08 -12.44
CA PRO A 96 -19.80 11.18 -12.20
C PRO A 96 -20.74 11.12 -13.41
N LYS A 97 -21.31 9.95 -13.68
CA LYS A 97 -22.25 9.76 -14.80
C LYS A 97 -23.59 10.46 -14.58
N VAL A 98 -23.92 10.77 -13.34
CA VAL A 98 -25.14 11.46 -12.94
C VAL A 98 -24.78 12.75 -12.20
N ASN A 99 -25.62 13.75 -12.32
CA ASN A 99 -25.44 15.00 -11.58
C ASN A 99 -25.82 14.79 -10.11
N ILE A 100 -24.88 15.05 -9.20
CA ILE A 100 -25.09 14.92 -7.76
C ILE A 100 -25.82 16.18 -7.25
N ALA A 101 -27.11 16.03 -6.96
CA ALA A 101 -27.93 17.13 -6.50
C ALA A 101 -27.60 17.53 -5.05
N VAL A 102 -27.87 18.81 -4.71
CA VAL A 102 -27.72 19.28 -3.32
C VAL A 102 -28.75 18.60 -2.44
N ASN A 103 -28.27 17.94 -1.38
CA ASN A 103 -29.09 17.29 -0.40
C ASN A 103 -29.09 18.08 0.91
N ALA A 104 -30.27 18.41 1.44
CA ALA A 104 -30.42 19.18 2.69
C ALA A 104 -29.82 18.50 3.93
N LYS A 105 -29.59 17.15 3.85
CA LYS A 105 -29.01 16.37 4.94
C LYS A 105 -27.49 16.29 4.88
N CYS A 106 -26.86 16.88 3.87
CA CYS A 106 -25.42 16.87 3.70
C CYS A 106 -24.94 18.24 3.25
N SER A 107 -24.18 18.92 4.07
CA SER A 107 -23.61 20.22 3.75
C SER A 107 -22.24 20.11 3.04
N GLN A 108 -21.77 21.23 2.48
CA GLN A 108 -20.39 21.33 1.97
C GLN A 108 -19.35 20.95 3.04
N ALA A 109 -19.57 21.39 4.29
CA ALA A 109 -18.66 21.10 5.41
C ALA A 109 -18.62 19.61 5.73
N ASP A 110 -19.78 18.92 5.68
CA ASP A 110 -19.85 17.48 5.86
C ASP A 110 -19.07 16.73 4.76
N LEU A 111 -19.27 17.10 3.50
CA LEU A 111 -18.54 16.50 2.37
C LEU A 111 -17.03 16.70 2.49
N MET A 112 -16.59 17.91 2.84
CA MET A 112 -15.16 18.17 3.08
C MET A 112 -14.62 17.33 4.24
N ALA A 113 -15.35 17.22 5.34
CA ALA A 113 -14.96 16.43 6.49
C ALA A 113 -14.91 14.92 6.16
N TYR A 114 -15.93 14.41 5.45
CA TYR A 114 -15.98 13.00 5.07
C TYR A 114 -14.87 12.63 4.07
N ALA A 115 -14.70 13.42 3.02
CA ALA A 115 -13.64 13.18 2.03
C ALA A 115 -12.23 13.29 2.66
N SER A 116 -11.99 14.32 3.49
CA SER A 116 -10.72 14.46 4.21
C SER A 116 -10.46 13.26 5.12
N SER A 117 -11.47 12.82 5.91
CA SER A 117 -11.30 11.71 6.84
C SER A 117 -11.04 10.37 6.15
N ALA A 118 -11.69 10.11 5.01
CA ALA A 118 -11.50 8.89 4.24
C ALA A 118 -10.18 8.91 3.47
N PHE A 119 -9.99 9.88 2.59
CA PHE A 119 -8.90 9.87 1.62
C PHE A 119 -7.55 10.29 2.20
N PHE A 120 -7.53 11.13 3.25
CA PHE A 120 -6.27 11.44 3.92
C PHE A 120 -5.67 10.21 4.63
N LYS A 121 -6.51 9.34 5.20
CA LYS A 121 -6.06 8.05 5.76
C LYS A 121 -5.46 7.12 4.71
N MET A 122 -5.86 7.27 3.45
CA MET A 122 -5.29 6.54 2.30
C MET A 122 -4.03 7.20 1.75
N GLY A 123 -3.53 8.29 2.35
CA GLY A 123 -2.34 9.03 1.91
C GLY A 123 -2.59 10.04 0.78
N LYS A 124 -3.85 10.33 0.42
CA LYS A 124 -4.15 11.35 -0.60
C LYS A 124 -3.86 12.74 -0.07
N LYS A 125 -3.35 13.63 -0.94
CA LYS A 125 -3.05 15.01 -0.58
C LYS A 125 -4.33 15.84 -0.52
N HIS A 126 -4.39 16.82 0.35
CA HIS A 126 -5.54 17.72 0.48
C HIS A 126 -5.92 18.41 -0.84
N ARG A 127 -4.95 18.72 -1.68
CA ARG A 127 -5.21 19.33 -2.99
C ARG A 127 -5.96 18.38 -3.92
N ASP A 128 -5.54 17.13 -3.97
CA ASP A 128 -6.17 16.11 -4.80
C ASP A 128 -7.59 15.80 -4.31
N ILE A 129 -7.79 15.83 -2.97
CA ILE A 129 -9.11 15.68 -2.34
C ILE A 129 -10.02 16.89 -2.68
N ALA A 130 -9.48 18.11 -2.67
CA ALA A 130 -10.23 19.31 -3.07
C ALA A 130 -10.68 19.22 -4.53
N GLN A 131 -9.78 18.77 -5.41
CA GLN A 131 -10.09 18.54 -6.82
C GLN A 131 -11.16 17.47 -7.02
N PHE A 132 -11.07 16.35 -6.26
CA PHE A 132 -12.10 15.31 -6.24
C PHE A 132 -13.46 15.89 -5.86
N LEU A 133 -13.53 16.68 -4.78
CA LEU A 133 -14.77 17.30 -4.32
C LEU A 133 -15.37 18.25 -5.36
N CYS A 134 -14.56 19.11 -5.98
CA CYS A 134 -15.02 20.03 -7.02
C CYS A 134 -15.53 19.31 -8.27
N THR A 135 -14.92 18.15 -8.61
CA THR A 135 -15.31 17.38 -9.79
C THR A 135 -16.55 16.52 -9.54
N VAL A 136 -16.61 15.82 -8.42
CA VAL A 136 -17.70 14.87 -8.14
C VAL A 136 -18.94 15.59 -7.61
N PHE A 137 -18.75 16.66 -6.84
CA PHE A 137 -19.81 17.43 -6.21
C PHE A 137 -19.87 18.86 -6.73
N GLU A 138 -19.81 19.05 -8.05
CA GLU A 138 -19.74 20.36 -8.73
C GLU A 138 -20.83 21.33 -8.24
N VAL A 139 -22.05 20.85 -8.03
CA VAL A 139 -23.17 21.68 -7.55
C VAL A 139 -22.95 22.17 -6.12
N TYR A 140 -22.24 21.41 -5.29
CA TYR A 140 -21.86 21.84 -3.93
C TYR A 140 -20.68 22.81 -3.93
N PHE A 141 -19.76 22.64 -4.86
CA PHE A 141 -18.50 23.39 -4.91
C PHE A 141 -18.34 24.14 -6.25
N PRO A 142 -19.18 25.15 -6.52
CA PRO A 142 -19.11 25.95 -7.75
C PRO A 142 -17.86 26.83 -7.78
N SER A 143 -17.12 26.89 -6.67
CA SER A 143 -15.90 27.68 -6.55
C SER A 143 -14.68 26.90 -7.01
N ASP A 144 -13.61 27.64 -7.32
CA ASP A 144 -12.29 27.09 -7.64
C ASP A 144 -11.74 26.15 -6.53
N GLU A 145 -11.02 25.12 -6.95
CA GLU A 145 -10.31 24.13 -6.14
C GLU A 145 -9.47 24.77 -5.01
N GLY A 146 -8.78 25.89 -5.30
CA GLY A 146 -7.98 26.59 -4.31
C GLY A 146 -8.77 27.15 -3.14
N PHE A 147 -10.04 27.53 -3.37
CA PHE A 147 -10.94 27.99 -2.31
C PHE A 147 -11.40 26.81 -1.44
N VAL A 148 -11.74 25.68 -2.05
CA VAL A 148 -12.12 24.46 -1.34
C VAL A 148 -10.94 23.94 -0.50
N TYR A 149 -9.76 23.88 -1.09
CA TYR A 149 -8.52 23.48 -0.41
C TYR A 149 -8.28 24.27 0.89
N LYS A 150 -8.39 25.62 0.84
CA LYS A 150 -8.16 26.47 2.02
C LYS A 150 -9.17 26.26 3.16
N LYS A 151 -10.36 25.76 2.85
CA LYS A 151 -11.41 25.48 3.83
C LYS A 151 -11.40 24.06 4.38
N MET A 152 -10.60 23.18 3.81
CA MET A 152 -10.55 21.79 4.25
C MET A 152 -9.92 21.67 5.64
N PRO A 153 -10.44 20.77 6.51
CA PRO A 153 -9.84 20.48 7.81
C PRO A 153 -8.39 20.02 7.65
N GLY A 154 -7.46 20.68 8.36
CA GLY A 154 -6.03 20.32 8.35
C GLY A 154 -5.22 20.82 7.15
N ALA A 155 -5.81 21.55 6.20
CA ALA A 155 -5.04 22.22 5.17
C ALA A 155 -4.17 23.32 5.81
N LYS A 156 -2.85 23.23 5.62
CA LYS A 156 -1.94 24.32 6.00
C LYS A 156 -1.92 25.29 4.85
N GLY A 157 -2.36 26.53 5.12
CA GLY A 157 -2.24 27.65 4.21
C GLY A 157 -0.79 28.01 3.92
#